data_7de0ebc3c02e7fe95409868795830ba9
#
_entry.id   7de0ebc3c02e7fe95409868795830ba9
#
_cell.length_a   1.000
_cell.length_b   1.000
_cell.length_c   1.000
_cell.angle_alpha   90.00
_cell.angle_beta   90.00
_cell.angle_gamma   90.00
#
_symmetry.space_group_name_H-M   'P 1'
#
loop_
_entity.id
_entity.type
_entity.pdbx_description
1 polymer ?
#
loop_
_entity_poly.entity_id
_entity_poly.type
_entity_poly.pdbx_seq_one_letter_code
_entity_poly.pdbx_strand_id
1 'polypeptide(L)'
;MERKKASDFPPEVLKLFDGYVHGWLSRRDFLDRAGKYAVGGFSAAAMLESLRPNYAFAQQVAKNDARIKTEYLTYPSPQGSGTMRGYFAQPAGAGKWPGVVVIHENRGANPYIEDVAR
;
A
#
# COMPACT_ATOMS: atom_id res chain seq x y z
N MET A 1 12.04 10.09 -14.94
CA MET A 1 11.04 11.15 -14.72
C MET A 1 11.06 11.47 -13.24
N GLU A 2 11.38 12.70 -12.87
CA GLU A 2 11.45 13.10 -11.46
C GLU A 2 10.05 13.01 -10.83
N ARG A 3 9.99 12.48 -9.60
CA ARG A 3 8.72 12.31 -8.90
C ARG A 3 8.20 13.66 -8.44
N LYS A 4 6.94 13.98 -8.78
CA LYS A 4 6.27 15.20 -8.30
C LYS A 4 6.12 15.17 -6.78
N LYS A 5 6.36 16.32 -6.14
CA LYS A 5 6.16 16.54 -4.71
C LYS A 5 4.71 16.97 -4.46
N ALA A 6 4.25 16.86 -3.22
CA ALA A 6 2.91 17.33 -2.85
C ALA A 6 2.69 18.82 -3.19
N SER A 7 3.73 19.65 -3.07
CA SER A 7 3.72 21.07 -3.44
C SER A 7 3.46 21.34 -4.93
N ASP A 8 3.60 20.33 -5.79
CA ASP A 8 3.41 20.45 -7.24
C ASP A 8 1.94 20.24 -7.65
N PHE A 9 1.07 19.98 -6.68
CA PHE A 9 -0.35 19.74 -6.88
C PHE A 9 -1.20 20.85 -6.23
N PRO A 10 -2.34 21.23 -6.84
CA PRO A 10 -3.30 22.11 -6.18
C PRO A 10 -3.77 21.52 -4.84
N PRO A 11 -3.94 22.34 -3.79
CA PRO A 11 -4.41 21.87 -2.48
C PRO A 11 -5.72 21.07 -2.54
N GLU A 12 -6.61 21.42 -3.48
CA GLU A 12 -7.88 20.73 -3.71
C GLU A 12 -7.66 19.30 -4.20
N VAL A 13 -6.69 19.08 -5.07
CA VAL A 13 -6.34 17.73 -5.55
C VAL A 13 -5.80 16.88 -4.41
N LEU A 14 -5.00 17.46 -3.51
CA LEU A 14 -4.50 16.75 -2.32
C LEU A 14 -5.64 16.36 -1.38
N LYS A 15 -6.64 17.24 -1.17
CA LYS A 15 -7.85 16.92 -0.38
C LYS A 15 -8.67 15.79 -1.02
N LEU A 16 -8.82 15.81 -2.35
CA LEU A 16 -9.48 14.72 -3.07
C LEU A 16 -8.73 13.41 -2.94
N PHE A 17 -7.40 13.46 -3.00
CA PHE A 17 -6.57 12.28 -2.82
C PHE A 17 -6.67 11.72 -1.40
N ASP A 18 -6.68 12.58 -0.39
CA ASP A 18 -6.90 12.20 1.00
C ASP A 18 -8.25 11.48 1.17
N GLY A 19 -9.33 12.04 0.65
CA GLY A 19 -10.65 11.40 0.65
C GLY A 19 -10.69 10.06 -0.08
N TYR A 20 -9.95 9.92 -1.17
CA TYR A 20 -9.81 8.66 -1.89
C TYR A 20 -9.06 7.59 -1.07
N VAL A 21 -7.97 7.98 -0.43
CA VAL A 21 -7.14 7.07 0.40
C VAL A 21 -7.93 6.56 1.62
N HIS A 22 -8.75 7.41 2.22
CA HIS A 22 -9.58 7.05 3.37
C HIS A 22 -10.92 6.36 2.99
N GLY A 23 -11.16 6.13 1.69
CA GLY A 23 -12.35 5.44 1.21
C GLY A 23 -13.63 6.30 1.19
N TRP A 24 -13.52 7.61 1.44
CA TRP A 24 -14.65 8.54 1.36
C TRP A 24 -15.02 8.91 -0.09
N LEU A 25 -14.07 8.74 -1.00
CA LEU A 25 -14.27 8.94 -2.43
C LEU A 25 -13.88 7.66 -3.19
N SER A 26 -14.71 7.28 -4.16
CA SER A 26 -14.33 6.24 -5.11
C SER A 26 -13.27 6.75 -6.09
N ARG A 27 -12.59 5.81 -6.80
CA ARG A 27 -11.67 6.16 -7.89
C ARG A 27 -12.36 7.02 -8.95
N ARG A 28 -13.61 6.73 -9.27
CA ARG A 28 -14.41 7.49 -10.24
C ARG A 28 -14.64 8.91 -9.76
N ASP A 29 -15.10 9.08 -8.52
CA ASP A 29 -15.34 10.40 -7.93
C ASP A 29 -14.06 11.24 -7.91
N PHE A 30 -12.92 10.63 -7.58
CA PHE A 30 -11.64 11.32 -7.65
C PHE A 30 -11.34 11.81 -9.07
N LEU A 31 -11.45 10.93 -10.08
CA LEU A 31 -11.15 11.26 -11.47
C LEU A 31 -12.07 12.37 -12.01
N ASP A 32 -13.36 12.30 -11.73
CA ASP A 32 -14.35 13.29 -12.16
C ASP A 32 -14.08 14.66 -11.52
N ARG A 33 -13.81 14.69 -10.21
CA ARG A 33 -13.57 15.93 -9.47
C ARG A 33 -12.17 16.53 -9.74
N ALA A 34 -11.15 15.71 -9.90
CA ALA A 34 -9.79 16.15 -10.20
C ALA A 34 -9.62 16.55 -11.66
N GLY A 35 -10.51 16.13 -12.55
CA GLY A 35 -10.47 16.44 -13.98
C GLY A 35 -10.46 17.94 -14.30
N LYS A 36 -11.12 18.77 -13.49
CA LYS A 36 -11.12 20.24 -13.63
C LYS A 36 -9.76 20.90 -13.37
N TYR A 37 -8.85 20.20 -12.73
CA TYR A 37 -7.46 20.64 -12.48
C TYR A 37 -6.48 20.09 -13.49
N ALA A 38 -6.95 19.35 -14.50
CA ALA A 38 -6.13 18.80 -15.57
C ALA A 38 -5.66 19.94 -16.50
N VAL A 39 -4.38 20.23 -16.49
CA VAL A 39 -3.77 21.31 -17.31
C VAL A 39 -2.55 20.76 -18.05
N GLY A 40 -2.34 21.21 -19.28
CA GLY A 40 -1.11 20.92 -20.04
C GLY A 40 -0.87 19.44 -20.32
N GLY A 41 -1.94 18.64 -20.52
CA GLY A 41 -1.83 17.22 -20.78
C GLY A 41 -1.64 16.34 -19.53
N PHE A 42 -1.61 16.94 -18.34
CA PHE A 42 -1.55 16.20 -17.07
C PHE A 42 -2.96 15.84 -16.59
N SER A 43 -3.41 14.64 -16.97
CA SER A 43 -4.77 14.17 -16.69
C SER A 43 -5.01 13.84 -15.21
N ALA A 44 -6.29 13.78 -14.78
CA ALA A 44 -6.66 13.35 -13.43
C ALA A 44 -6.13 11.94 -13.10
N ALA A 45 -6.08 11.05 -14.08
CA ALA A 45 -5.48 9.72 -13.90
C ALA A 45 -3.97 9.81 -13.64
N ALA A 46 -3.25 10.65 -14.38
CA ALA A 46 -1.82 10.87 -14.15
C ALA A 46 -1.56 11.53 -12.78
N MET A 47 -2.43 12.44 -12.33
CA MET A 47 -2.38 13.01 -10.97
C MET A 47 -2.52 11.92 -9.92
N LEU A 48 -3.51 11.05 -10.04
CA LEU A 48 -3.74 9.95 -9.11
C LEU A 48 -2.52 9.01 -9.03
N GLU A 49 -2.00 8.58 -10.17
CA GLU A 49 -0.84 7.68 -10.19
C GLU A 49 0.42 8.35 -9.63
N SER A 50 0.62 9.64 -9.85
CA SER A 50 1.75 10.39 -9.29
C SER A 50 1.68 10.58 -7.77
N LEU A 51 0.47 10.63 -7.21
CA LEU A 51 0.25 10.75 -5.76
C LEU A 51 0.31 9.39 -5.04
N ARG A 52 0.11 8.28 -5.75
CA ARG A 52 0.16 6.95 -5.14
C ARG A 52 1.58 6.59 -4.68
N PRO A 53 1.71 5.93 -3.51
CA PRO A 53 2.99 5.41 -3.06
C PRO A 53 3.59 4.44 -4.08
N ASN A 54 4.85 4.63 -4.44
CA ASN A 54 5.57 3.65 -5.25
C ASN A 54 6.31 2.67 -4.34
N TYR A 55 5.64 1.62 -3.96
CA TYR A 55 6.18 0.60 -3.06
C TYR A 55 7.39 -0.15 -3.64
N ALA A 56 7.53 -0.19 -4.97
CA ALA A 56 8.68 -0.86 -5.59
C ALA A 56 10.01 -0.13 -5.29
N PHE A 57 10.00 1.19 -5.21
CA PHE A 57 11.19 1.96 -4.82
C PHE A 57 11.47 1.94 -3.31
N ALA A 58 10.48 1.62 -2.49
CA ALA A 58 10.64 1.52 -1.04
C ALA A 58 11.04 0.11 -0.59
N GLN A 59 11.05 -0.88 -1.50
CA GLN A 59 11.34 -2.26 -1.18
C GLN A 59 12.78 -2.42 -0.68
N GLN A 60 12.93 -3.00 0.50
CA GLN A 60 14.22 -3.31 1.15
C GLN A 60 14.59 -4.78 0.98
N VAL A 61 13.61 -5.68 1.03
CA VAL A 61 13.80 -7.13 0.91
C VAL A 61 13.03 -7.67 -0.27
N ALA A 62 13.71 -8.31 -1.21
CA ALA A 62 13.08 -8.88 -2.39
C ALA A 62 12.06 -9.97 -2.02
N LYS A 63 10.95 -10.08 -2.78
CA LYS A 63 9.92 -11.12 -2.55
C LYS A 63 10.46 -12.53 -2.72
N ASN A 64 11.49 -12.69 -3.54
CA ASN A 64 12.17 -13.95 -3.84
C ASN A 64 13.54 -14.06 -3.16
N ASP A 65 13.77 -13.35 -2.06
CA ASP A 65 15.01 -13.45 -1.31
C ASP A 65 15.20 -14.88 -0.79
N ALA A 66 16.31 -15.52 -1.17
CA ALA A 66 16.58 -16.92 -0.84
C ALA A 66 16.80 -17.18 0.67
N ARG A 67 17.01 -16.13 1.46
CA ARG A 67 17.20 -16.23 2.92
C ARG A 67 15.90 -16.43 3.68
N ILE A 68 14.74 -16.21 3.05
CA ILE A 68 13.43 -16.25 3.68
C ILE A 68 12.44 -17.10 2.88
N LYS A 69 11.45 -17.64 3.57
CA LYS A 69 10.24 -18.24 2.99
C LYS A 69 9.04 -17.38 3.34
N THR A 70 8.18 -17.11 2.37
CA THR A 70 7.01 -16.27 2.56
C THR A 70 5.76 -16.92 1.99
N GLU A 71 4.64 -16.80 2.68
CA GLU A 71 3.36 -17.29 2.22
C GLU A 71 2.19 -16.51 2.84
N TYR A 72 1.00 -16.64 2.25
CA TYR A 72 -0.22 -16.21 2.89
C TYR A 72 -0.87 -17.38 3.61
N LEU A 73 -1.14 -17.19 4.90
CA LEU A 73 -1.83 -18.17 5.74
C LEU A 73 -3.24 -17.68 6.07
N THR A 74 -4.17 -18.63 6.10
CA THR A 74 -5.54 -18.40 6.58
C THR A 74 -5.74 -19.20 7.87
N TYR A 75 -6.24 -18.55 8.91
CA TYR A 75 -6.43 -19.16 10.21
C TYR A 75 -7.73 -18.68 10.89
N PRO A 76 -8.35 -19.52 11.75
CA PRO A 76 -9.54 -19.14 12.47
C PRO A 76 -9.22 -18.17 13.61
N SER A 77 -10.14 -17.21 13.83
CA SER A 77 -10.16 -16.32 14.99
C SER A 77 -11.56 -16.32 15.59
N PRO A 78 -11.94 -17.39 16.29
CA PRO A 78 -13.34 -17.61 16.71
C PRO A 78 -13.86 -16.59 17.73
N GLN A 79 -12.97 -15.96 18.50
CA GLN A 79 -13.29 -14.91 19.46
C GLN A 79 -13.09 -13.48 18.87
N GLY A 80 -12.78 -13.38 17.58
CA GLY A 80 -12.54 -12.12 16.89
C GLY A 80 -13.30 -12.04 15.58
N SER A 81 -12.58 -11.83 14.46
CA SER A 81 -13.17 -11.57 13.14
C SER A 81 -13.49 -12.83 12.31
N GLY A 82 -13.57 -14.01 12.91
CA GLY A 82 -13.88 -15.27 12.23
C GLY A 82 -12.66 -15.83 11.51
N THR A 83 -12.55 -15.68 10.19
CA THR A 83 -11.41 -16.16 9.42
C THR A 83 -10.46 -15.00 9.10
N MET A 84 -9.21 -15.14 9.50
CA MET A 84 -8.15 -14.16 9.29
C MET A 84 -7.19 -14.64 8.20
N ARG A 85 -6.61 -13.70 7.49
CA ARG A 85 -5.53 -13.93 6.53
C ARG A 85 -4.30 -13.12 6.93
N GLY A 86 -3.15 -13.78 7.07
CA GLY A 86 -1.90 -13.16 7.41
C GLY A 86 -0.83 -13.40 6.34
N TYR A 87 0.08 -12.46 6.17
CA TYR A 87 1.31 -12.65 5.42
C TYR A 87 2.38 -13.16 6.38
N PHE A 88 2.92 -14.33 6.11
CA PHE A 88 3.92 -15.00 6.93
C PHE A 88 5.29 -14.94 6.26
N ALA A 89 6.32 -14.60 7.02
CA ALA A 89 7.70 -14.62 6.59
C ALA A 89 8.57 -15.27 7.67
N GLN A 90 9.46 -16.18 7.27
CA GLN A 90 10.40 -16.86 8.19
C GLN A 90 11.74 -17.09 7.50
N PRO A 91 12.84 -17.25 8.25
CA PRO A 91 14.11 -17.70 7.70
C PRO A 91 13.97 -19.02 6.92
N ALA A 92 14.71 -19.17 5.83
CA ALA A 92 14.64 -20.36 4.97
C ALA A 92 15.26 -21.61 5.64
N GLY A 93 16.12 -21.44 6.64
CA GLY A 93 16.76 -22.51 7.37
C GLY A 93 15.81 -23.24 8.34
N ALA A 94 16.24 -24.41 8.83
CA ALA A 94 15.56 -25.11 9.91
C ALA A 94 15.90 -24.46 11.26
N GLY A 95 14.92 -24.34 12.15
CA GLY A 95 15.15 -23.78 13.48
C GLY A 95 13.85 -23.36 14.19
N LYS A 96 14.01 -22.91 15.44
CA LYS A 96 12.96 -22.22 16.19
C LYS A 96 13.30 -20.74 16.22
N TRP A 97 12.37 -19.90 15.79
CA TRP A 97 12.57 -18.46 15.68
C TRP A 97 11.60 -17.73 16.60
N PRO A 98 12.00 -16.62 17.21
CA PRO A 98 11.05 -15.78 17.92
C PRO A 98 9.99 -15.24 16.95
N GLY A 99 8.72 -15.22 17.42
CA GLY A 99 7.62 -14.66 16.64
C GLY A 99 7.53 -13.15 16.78
N VAL A 100 7.32 -12.45 15.66
CA VAL A 100 7.03 -11.00 15.61
C VAL A 100 5.72 -10.79 14.89
N VAL A 101 4.82 -10.01 15.46
CA VAL A 101 3.57 -9.63 14.82
C VAL A 101 3.71 -8.23 14.24
N VAL A 102 3.52 -8.10 12.93
CA VAL A 102 3.48 -6.81 12.23
C VAL A 102 2.02 -6.44 12.00
N ILE A 103 1.56 -5.38 12.65
CA ILE A 103 0.18 -4.90 12.57
C ILE A 103 0.13 -3.77 11.54
N HIS A 104 -0.69 -3.92 10.51
CA HIS A 104 -0.90 -2.88 9.50
C HIS A 104 -1.86 -1.79 10.01
N GLU A 105 -1.79 -0.63 9.37
CA GLU A 105 -2.71 0.48 9.56
C GLU A 105 -3.96 0.37 8.67
N ASN A 106 -4.69 1.47 8.51
CA ASN A 106 -5.93 1.60 7.75
C ASN A 106 -5.86 1.16 6.28
N ARG A 107 -4.66 1.07 5.68
CA ARG A 107 -4.45 0.62 4.29
C ARG A 107 -4.27 -0.88 4.12
N GLY A 108 -4.45 -1.65 5.19
CA GLY A 108 -4.29 -3.10 5.19
C GLY A 108 -2.84 -3.58 4.99
N ALA A 109 -2.68 -4.88 4.82
CA ALA A 109 -1.40 -5.54 4.52
C ALA A 109 -0.98 -5.25 3.06
N ASN A 110 -0.55 -4.02 2.80
CA ASN A 110 -0.07 -3.57 1.51
C ASN A 110 1.39 -4.03 1.26
N PRO A 111 1.93 -3.87 0.03
CA PRO A 111 3.29 -4.33 -0.31
C PRO A 111 4.41 -3.77 0.57
N TYR A 112 4.23 -2.58 1.18
CA TYR A 112 5.18 -2.03 2.13
C TYR A 112 5.17 -2.79 3.46
N ILE A 113 3.99 -3.12 3.98
CA ILE A 113 3.85 -3.92 5.20
C ILE A 113 4.38 -5.35 5.00
N GLU A 114 4.15 -5.95 3.82
CA GLU A 114 4.76 -7.22 3.46
C GLU A 114 6.30 -7.14 3.45
N ASP A 115 6.86 -6.03 2.96
CA ASP A 115 8.30 -5.80 2.96
C ASP A 115 8.87 -5.67 4.38
N VAL A 116 8.18 -4.94 5.25
CA VAL A 116 8.53 -4.85 6.68
C VAL A 116 8.52 -6.24 7.34
N ALA A 117 7.54 -7.09 7.02
CA ALA A 117 7.47 -8.45 7.56
C ALA A 117 8.61 -9.35 7.06
N ARG A 118 9.09 -9.16 5.83
CA ARG A 118 10.28 -9.84 5.29
C ARG A 118 11.57 -9.40 5.95
#